data_59f73d6e60561cd44298e922e34963ad
#
_entry.id   59f73d6e60561cd44298e922e34963ad
#
_cell.length_a   1.000
_cell.length_b   1.000
_cell.length_c   1.000
_cell.angle_alpha   90.00
_cell.angle_beta   90.00
_cell.angle_gamma   90.00
#
_symmetry.space_group_name_H-M   'P 1'
#
loop_
_entity.id
_entity.type
_entity.pdbx_description
1 polymer ?
#
loop_
_entity_poly.entity_id
_entity_poly.type
_entity_poly.pdbx_seq_one_letter_code
_entity_poly.pdbx_strand_id
1 'polypeptide(L)' 'MLAKKPIYNYDLEQVNLLLKKGGNPIGVGTNNKTGKVFHVFIASKKYFEMLKLIEYEQKEKEQKNIKA' A
#
# COMPACT_ATOMS: atom_id res chain seq x y z
N MET A 1 -13.75 -21.19 -8.05
CA MET A 1 -13.21 -19.84 -8.21
C MET A 1 -12.85 -19.22 -6.88
N LEU A 2 -11.67 -18.63 -6.81
CA LEU A 2 -11.20 -18.07 -5.57
C LEU A 2 -11.66 -16.63 -5.41
N ALA A 3 -12.32 -16.34 -4.29
CA ALA A 3 -12.66 -14.98 -3.95
C ALA A 3 -11.41 -14.25 -3.52
N LYS A 4 -11.16 -13.08 -4.09
CA LYS A 4 -10.04 -12.26 -3.70
C LYS A 4 -10.36 -11.57 -2.38
N LYS A 5 -9.42 -11.65 -1.45
CA LYS A 5 -9.62 -11.08 -0.12
C LYS A 5 -9.30 -9.59 -0.12
N PRO A 6 -10.04 -8.80 0.65
CA PRO A 6 -9.69 -7.39 0.81
C PRO A 6 -8.48 -7.24 1.71
N ILE A 7 -7.66 -6.26 1.42
CA ILE A 7 -6.51 -5.90 2.24
C ILE A 7 -6.74 -4.51 2.79
N TYR A 8 -6.65 -4.37 4.11
CA TYR A 8 -6.84 -3.09 4.80
C TYR A 8 -5.47 -2.47 5.04
N ASN A 9 -5.17 -1.41 4.33
CA ASN A 9 -3.87 -0.75 4.41
C ASN A 9 -3.99 0.55 5.18
N TYR A 10 -3.31 0.64 6.32
CA TYR A 10 -3.31 1.81 7.19
C TYR A 10 -2.13 2.74 6.95
N ASP A 11 -1.19 2.33 6.11
CA ASP A 11 0.00 3.13 5.82
C ASP A 11 -0.32 4.12 4.70
N LEU A 12 -0.63 5.35 5.07
CA LEU A 12 -1.02 6.38 4.11
C LEU A 12 0.08 6.69 3.11
N GLU A 13 1.33 6.65 3.56
CA GLU A 13 2.46 6.89 2.67
C GLU A 13 2.54 5.82 1.59
N GLN A 14 2.40 4.57 1.98
CA GLN A 14 2.38 3.46 1.03
C GLN A 14 1.18 3.54 0.10
N VAL A 15 0.01 3.90 0.64
CA VAL A 15 -1.20 4.06 -0.17
C VAL A 15 -0.98 5.11 -1.25
N ASN A 16 -0.39 6.25 -0.89
CA ASN A 16 -0.11 7.30 -1.86
C ASN A 16 0.80 6.81 -2.97
N LEU A 17 1.80 6.03 -2.63
CA LEU A 17 2.70 5.45 -3.63
C LEU A 17 1.98 4.44 -4.52
N LEU A 18 1.09 3.63 -3.93
CA LEU A 18 0.28 2.70 -4.70
C LEU A 18 -0.61 3.45 -5.71
N LEU A 19 -1.22 4.55 -5.28
CA LEU A 19 -2.06 5.35 -6.17
C LEU A 19 -1.26 5.93 -7.32
N LYS A 20 -0.04 6.39 -7.05
CA LYS A 20 0.82 6.92 -8.10
C LYS A 20 1.21 5.86 -9.13
N LYS A 21 1.29 4.62 -8.72
CA LYS A 21 1.62 3.51 -9.62
C LYS A 21 0.40 2.92 -10.33
N GLY A 22 -0.76 3.52 -10.14
CA GLY A 22 -1.98 3.09 -10.81
C GLY A 22 -2.83 2.13 -10.00
N GLY A 23 -2.55 1.97 -8.72
CA GLY A 23 -3.39 1.15 -7.85
C GLY A 23 -4.73 1.83 -7.58
N ASN A 24 -5.78 1.04 -7.46
CA ASN A 24 -7.12 1.56 -7.20
C ASN A 24 -7.72 0.90 -5.96
N PRO A 25 -7.90 1.65 -4.87
CA PRO A 25 -8.60 1.10 -3.70
C PRO A 25 -10.08 0.91 -4.03
N ILE A 26 -10.68 -0.11 -3.44
CA ILE A 26 -12.11 -0.37 -3.61
C ILE A 26 -12.93 0.29 -2.51
N GLY A 27 -12.28 0.85 -1.51
CA GLY A 27 -12.98 1.53 -0.44
C GLY A 27 -12.04 2.24 0.50
N VAL A 28 -12.59 3.11 1.32
CA VAL A 28 -11.87 3.84 2.35
C VAL A 28 -12.75 3.86 3.59
N GLY A 29 -12.14 3.70 4.74
CA GLY A 29 -12.88 3.73 5.98
C GLY A 29 -12.03 4.19 7.14
N THR A 30 -12.64 4.24 8.31
CA THR A 30 -11.95 4.64 9.53
C THR A 30 -12.19 3.58 10.61
N ASN A 31 -11.12 3.21 11.28
CA ASN A 31 -11.23 2.28 12.40
C ASN A 31 -11.82 3.03 13.59
N ASN A 32 -12.97 2.58 14.06
CA ASN A 32 -13.68 3.27 15.15
C ASN A 32 -12.92 3.28 16.46
N LYS A 33 -12.07 2.30 16.68
CA LYS A 33 -11.33 2.18 17.93
C LYS A 33 -10.09 3.06 17.97
N THR A 34 -9.41 3.18 16.83
CA THR A 34 -8.15 3.93 16.77
C THR A 34 -8.28 5.27 16.08
N GLY A 35 -9.35 5.50 15.34
CA GLY A 35 -9.52 6.70 14.53
C GLY A 35 -8.65 6.75 13.30
N LYS A 36 -7.91 5.69 13.01
CA LYS A 36 -7.02 5.65 11.86
C LYS A 36 -7.77 5.35 10.57
N VAL A 37 -7.37 6.02 9.51
CA VAL A 37 -7.93 5.82 8.18
C VAL A 37 -7.26 4.63 7.51
N PHE A 38 -8.05 3.82 6.83
CA PHE A 38 -7.52 2.71 6.04
C PHE A 38 -8.08 2.75 4.62
N HIS A 39 -7.31 2.22 3.69
CA HIS A 39 -7.74 2.02 2.32
C HIS A 39 -7.84 0.53 2.06
N VAL A 40 -8.87 0.12 1.33
CA VAL A 40 -9.11 -1.29 1.05
C VAL A 40 -8.70 -1.60 -0.38
N PHE A 41 -7.82 -2.58 -0.54
CA PHE A 41 -7.38 -3.04 -1.84
C PHE A 41 -7.72 -4.51 -2.01
N ILE A 42 -7.83 -4.95 -3.27
CA ILE A 42 -8.01 -6.37 -3.56
C ILE A 42 -6.65 -7.05 -3.57
N ALA A 43 -6.54 -8.19 -2.90
CA ALA A 43 -5.32 -8.99 -2.87
C ALA A 43 -5.12 -9.64 -4.24
N SER A 44 -4.50 -8.91 -5.16
CA SER A 44 -4.24 -9.38 -6.51
C SER A 44 -2.74 -9.44 -6.76
N LYS A 45 -2.36 -10.16 -7.80
CA LYS A 45 -0.97 -10.23 -8.20
C LYS A 45 -0.40 -8.85 -8.48
N LYS A 46 -1.19 -8.00 -9.14
CA LYS A 46 -0.78 -6.64 -9.46
C LYS A 46 -0.52 -5.83 -8.20
N TYR A 47 -1.37 -5.98 -7.18
CA TYR A 47 -1.19 -5.29 -5.92
C TYR A 47 0.15 -5.66 -5.28
N PHE A 48 0.45 -6.95 -5.21
CA PHE A 48 1.70 -7.41 -4.59
C PHE A 48 2.92 -7.02 -5.40
N GLU A 49 2.80 -6.97 -6.71
CA GLU A 49 3.89 -6.49 -7.56
C GLU A 49 4.19 -5.01 -7.30
N MET A 50 3.14 -4.21 -7.15
CA MET A 50 3.32 -2.79 -6.82
C MET A 50 3.97 -2.61 -5.45
N LEU A 51 3.57 -3.43 -4.47
CA LEU A 51 4.19 -3.37 -3.15
C LEU A 51 5.68 -3.68 -3.21
N LYS A 52 6.07 -4.66 -4.00
CA LYS A 52 7.48 -5.00 -4.15
C LYS A 52 8.28 -3.85 -4.73
N LEU A 53 7.72 -3.18 -5.73
CA LEU A 53 8.38 -2.03 -6.33
C LEU A 53 8.53 -0.89 -5.32
N ILE A 54 7.51 -0.65 -4.52
CA ILE A 54 7.55 0.39 -3.50
C ILE A 54 8.61 0.08 -2.45
N GLU A 55 8.66 -1.15 -1.98
CA GLU A 55 9.67 -1.57 -1.00
C GLU A 55 11.07 -1.39 -1.56
N TYR A 56 11.28 -1.75 -2.80
CA TYR A 56 12.58 -1.61 -3.45
C TYR A 56 12.99 -0.14 -3.52
N GLU A 57 12.07 0.73 -3.92
CA GLU A 57 12.33 2.15 -4.01
C GLU A 57 12.64 2.77 -2.65
N GLN A 58 11.92 2.35 -1.62
CA GLN A 58 12.17 2.84 -0.27
C GLN A 58 13.52 2.41 0.27
N LYS A 59 13.93 1.19 -0.02
CA LYS A 59 15.24 0.70 0.39
C LYS A 59 16.36 1.49 -0.27
N GLU A 60 16.21 1.83 -1.55
CA GLU A 60 17.18 2.65 -2.24
C GLU A 60 17.32 4.02 -1.60
N LYS A 61 16.20 4.64 -1.25
CA LYS A 61 16.22 5.93 -0.59
C LYS A 61 16.93 5.86 0.76
N GLU A 62 16.67 4.82 1.54
CA GLU A 62 17.31 4.64 2.82
C GLU A 62 18.80 4.47 2.68
N GLN A 63 19.24 3.69 1.69
CA GLN A 63 20.67 3.50 1.43
C GLN A 63 21.34 4.79 1.04
N LYS A 64 20.69 5.61 0.23
CA LYS A 64 21.24 6.91 -0.16
C LYS A 64 21.37 7.83 1.05
N ASN A 65 20.40 7.81 1.94
CA ASN A 65 20.43 8.62 3.15
C ASN A 65 21.55 8.21 4.08
N ILE A 66 21.81 6.92 4.17
CA ILE A 66 22.88 6.39 5.02
C ILE A 66 24.24 6.83 4.52
N LYS A 67 24.39 6.90 3.20
CA LYS A 67 25.67 7.32 2.61
C LYS A 67 25.92 8.82 2.72
N ALA A 68 24.86 9.58 2.84
CA ALA A 68 25.01 11.03 3.00
C ALA A 68 25.45 11.41 4.44
#